data_b2f4e278f2e6c1efd2f44e4583bfea72
#
_entry.id   b2f4e278f2e6c1efd2f44e4583bfea72
#
_cell.length_a   1.000
_cell.length_b   1.000
_cell.length_c   1.000
_cell.angle_alpha   90.00
_cell.angle_beta   90.00
_cell.angle_gamma   90.00
#
_symmetry.space_group_name_H-M   'P 1'
#
loop_
_entity.id
_entity.type
_entity.pdbx_description
1 polymer ?
#
loop_
_entity_poly.entity_id
_entity_poly.type
_entity_poly.pdbx_seq_one_letter_code
_entity_poly.pdbx_strand_id
1 'polypeptide(L)'
;MNEKQIECFLTVSKYQSFSRAAQALFMTQPTVTHQIAALEEELGFSLFVRSYRAISLTPAGQRFEERMRPAVEQLQSIVSECKQIARNEDGCLTLGHYFPEGDWMFYHAIYAFSSLYPVFHIDTHLPPSTELVDRLLTRQLDAIVAPHQLITVQDELKQTTLFSNPEYCVMSRNHPLAERESLTLNDLQDTLCLLDNDDPFKIKTWHETQIRAQRSQFSSRNGRTMREIVTNLRSQPCVMLSLYPVLFIADDLVRVPFADGPQVQTDLVWRADNAKAALAHLVDYLPRYYAESIG
;
A
#
# COMPACT_ATOMS: atom_id res chain seq x y z
N MET A 1 -0.02 -29.22 -14.84
CA MET A 1 -0.11 -27.96 -14.05
C MET A 1 0.11 -26.77 -14.97
N ASN A 2 -0.80 -25.81 -14.99
CA ASN A 2 -0.71 -24.61 -15.82
C ASN A 2 -0.98 -23.33 -15.01
N GLU A 3 -0.68 -22.17 -15.61
CA GLU A 3 -0.79 -20.86 -14.97
C GLU A 3 -2.20 -20.60 -14.42
N LYS A 4 -3.24 -20.94 -15.16
CA LYS A 4 -4.62 -20.71 -14.77
C LYS A 4 -5.05 -21.54 -13.55
N GLN A 5 -4.54 -22.76 -13.43
CA GLN A 5 -4.76 -23.62 -12.25
C GLN A 5 -4.08 -23.05 -11.01
N ILE A 6 -2.85 -22.54 -11.17
CA ILE A 6 -2.11 -21.90 -10.06
C ILE A 6 -2.79 -20.61 -9.63
N GLU A 7 -3.21 -19.76 -10.58
CA GLU A 7 -3.94 -18.54 -10.31
C GLU A 7 -5.25 -18.80 -9.55
N CYS A 8 -6.03 -19.79 -9.98
CA CYS A 8 -7.23 -20.24 -9.28
C CYS A 8 -6.91 -20.68 -7.84
N PHE A 9 -5.86 -21.48 -7.66
CA PHE A 9 -5.43 -21.94 -6.34
C PHE A 9 -5.07 -20.80 -5.40
N LEU A 10 -4.17 -19.90 -5.82
CA LEU A 10 -3.72 -18.77 -5.01
C LEU A 10 -4.87 -17.81 -4.68
N THR A 11 -5.81 -17.63 -5.62
CA THR A 11 -6.98 -16.77 -5.42
C THR A 11 -7.99 -17.40 -4.46
N VAL A 12 -8.27 -18.72 -4.56
CA VAL A 12 -9.14 -19.44 -3.61
C VAL A 12 -8.53 -19.43 -2.21
N SER A 13 -7.21 -19.61 -2.10
CA SER A 13 -6.49 -19.51 -0.82
C SER A 13 -6.66 -18.15 -0.18
N LYS A 14 -6.44 -17.07 -0.94
CA LYS A 14 -6.56 -15.68 -0.49
C LYS A 14 -7.98 -15.34 0.01
N TYR A 15 -9.02 -15.74 -0.72
CA TYR A 15 -10.41 -15.40 -0.38
C TYR A 15 -11.09 -16.43 0.51
N GLN A 16 -10.50 -17.60 0.69
CA GLN A 16 -11.08 -18.77 1.41
C GLN A 16 -12.52 -19.08 0.95
N SER A 17 -12.78 -18.84 -0.34
CA SER A 17 -14.11 -18.98 -0.95
C SER A 17 -14.01 -19.17 -2.46
N PHE A 18 -14.55 -20.26 -2.97
CA PHE A 18 -14.62 -20.49 -4.42
C PHE A 18 -15.48 -19.46 -5.15
N SER A 19 -16.57 -19.02 -4.54
CA SER A 19 -17.46 -18.02 -5.16
C SER A 19 -16.80 -16.65 -5.23
N ARG A 20 -16.12 -16.20 -4.18
CA ARG A 20 -15.38 -14.92 -4.16
C ARG A 20 -14.17 -14.97 -5.09
N ALA A 21 -13.45 -16.07 -5.12
CA ALA A 21 -12.35 -16.27 -6.07
C ALA A 21 -12.83 -16.22 -7.52
N ALA A 22 -13.96 -16.86 -7.82
CA ALA A 22 -14.57 -16.84 -9.15
C ALA A 22 -14.92 -15.40 -9.60
N GLN A 23 -15.50 -14.60 -8.70
CA GLN A 23 -15.79 -13.20 -8.96
C GLN A 23 -14.51 -12.40 -9.23
N ALA A 24 -13.47 -12.58 -8.41
CA ALA A 24 -12.19 -11.89 -8.57
C ALA A 24 -11.47 -12.25 -9.88
N LEU A 25 -11.65 -13.48 -10.37
CA LEU A 25 -11.07 -13.98 -11.62
C LEU A 25 -11.96 -13.79 -12.85
N PHE A 26 -13.14 -13.16 -12.71
CA PHE A 26 -14.14 -13.04 -13.77
C PHE A 26 -14.51 -14.40 -14.39
N MET A 27 -14.60 -15.43 -13.54
CA MET A 27 -14.93 -16.81 -13.92
C MET A 27 -16.21 -17.28 -13.22
N THR A 28 -16.77 -18.41 -13.68
CA THR A 28 -17.84 -19.07 -12.95
C THR A 28 -17.27 -19.95 -11.82
N GLN A 29 -18.01 -20.10 -10.73
CA GLN A 29 -17.58 -20.97 -9.62
C GLN A 29 -17.32 -22.43 -10.05
N PRO A 30 -18.16 -23.08 -10.91
CA PRO A 30 -17.86 -24.41 -11.44
C PRO A 30 -16.52 -24.47 -12.17
N THR A 31 -16.17 -23.43 -12.94
CA THR A 31 -14.89 -23.37 -13.64
C THR A 31 -13.72 -23.33 -12.68
N VAL A 32 -13.77 -22.50 -11.64
CA VAL A 32 -12.71 -22.44 -10.60
C VAL A 32 -12.62 -23.78 -9.89
N THR A 33 -13.76 -24.39 -9.54
CA THR A 33 -13.78 -25.71 -8.88
C THR A 33 -13.15 -26.78 -9.76
N HIS A 34 -13.42 -26.77 -11.05
CA HIS A 34 -12.82 -27.70 -12.01
C HIS A 34 -11.30 -27.51 -12.14
N GLN A 35 -10.82 -26.25 -12.20
CA GLN A 35 -9.38 -25.95 -12.27
C GLN A 35 -8.64 -26.48 -11.03
N ILE A 36 -9.21 -26.28 -9.85
CA ILE A 36 -8.63 -26.79 -8.59
C ILE A 36 -8.64 -28.33 -8.57
N ALA A 37 -9.75 -28.96 -8.95
CA ALA A 37 -9.84 -30.44 -8.96
C ALA A 37 -8.81 -31.03 -9.94
N ALA A 38 -8.66 -30.46 -11.14
CA ALA A 38 -7.66 -30.90 -12.11
C ALA A 38 -6.22 -30.70 -11.61
N LEU A 39 -5.96 -29.61 -10.85
CA LEU A 39 -4.67 -29.39 -10.22
C LEU A 39 -4.38 -30.44 -9.13
N GLU A 40 -5.33 -30.69 -8.24
CA GLU A 40 -5.22 -31.71 -7.17
C GLU A 40 -5.00 -33.10 -7.75
N GLU A 41 -5.71 -33.44 -8.82
CA GLU A 41 -5.55 -34.72 -9.54
C GLU A 41 -4.14 -34.87 -10.12
N GLU A 42 -3.63 -33.83 -10.77
CA GLU A 42 -2.27 -33.83 -11.35
C GLU A 42 -1.18 -33.91 -10.27
N LEU A 43 -1.38 -33.22 -9.12
CA LEU A 43 -0.44 -33.24 -8.01
C LEU A 43 -0.50 -34.55 -7.20
N GLY A 44 -1.60 -35.28 -7.26
CA GLY A 44 -1.83 -36.50 -6.50
C GLY A 44 -2.15 -36.30 -5.02
N PHE A 45 -2.43 -35.05 -4.60
CA PHE A 45 -2.84 -34.72 -3.25
C PHE A 45 -3.82 -33.54 -3.23
N SER A 46 -4.64 -33.46 -2.18
CA SER A 46 -5.59 -32.39 -2.00
C SER A 46 -4.92 -31.14 -1.44
N LEU A 47 -5.26 -29.99 -2.00
CA LEU A 47 -4.80 -28.66 -1.56
C LEU A 47 -5.75 -28.05 -0.52
N PHE A 48 -7.06 -28.35 -0.62
CA PHE A 48 -8.08 -27.80 0.26
C PHE A 48 -8.81 -28.88 1.06
N VAL A 49 -9.13 -28.55 2.31
CA VAL A 49 -10.12 -29.26 3.12
C VAL A 49 -11.47 -28.58 2.89
N ARG A 50 -12.44 -29.34 2.35
CA ARG A 50 -13.80 -28.84 2.11
C ARG A 50 -14.69 -29.29 3.27
N SER A 51 -15.06 -28.37 4.15
CA SER A 51 -16.08 -28.59 5.17
C SER A 51 -17.36 -27.83 4.83
N TYR A 52 -18.47 -28.21 5.41
CA TYR A 52 -19.76 -27.52 5.18
C TYR A 52 -19.76 -26.04 5.57
N ARG A 53 -18.82 -25.60 6.42
CA ARG A 53 -18.80 -24.24 6.98
C ARG A 53 -17.55 -23.41 6.61
N ALA A 54 -16.50 -24.04 6.09
CA ALA A 54 -15.25 -23.34 5.81
C ALA A 54 -14.40 -24.09 4.78
N ILE A 55 -13.63 -23.32 4.03
CA ILE A 55 -12.57 -23.80 3.16
C ILE A 55 -11.25 -23.43 3.83
N SER A 56 -10.37 -24.41 4.02
CA SER A 56 -9.03 -24.23 4.55
C SER A 56 -8.03 -25.03 3.73
N LEU A 57 -6.77 -24.63 3.77
CA LEU A 57 -5.71 -25.39 3.14
C LEU A 57 -5.41 -26.67 3.94
N THR A 58 -5.05 -27.74 3.24
CA THR A 58 -4.38 -28.88 3.83
C THR A 58 -2.95 -28.52 4.23
N PRO A 59 -2.23 -29.30 5.07
CA PRO A 59 -0.81 -29.09 5.31
C PRO A 59 0.03 -29.07 4.02
N ALA A 60 -0.31 -29.93 3.06
CA ALA A 60 0.31 -29.93 1.73
C ALA A 60 -0.05 -28.66 0.94
N GLY A 61 -1.31 -28.22 1.01
CA GLY A 61 -1.78 -26.98 0.40
C GLY A 61 -1.07 -25.73 0.95
N GLN A 62 -0.87 -25.66 2.27
CA GLN A 62 -0.09 -24.57 2.90
C GLN A 62 1.33 -24.55 2.38
N ARG A 63 1.99 -25.72 2.36
CA ARG A 63 3.36 -25.80 1.85
C ARG A 63 3.46 -25.49 0.37
N PHE A 64 2.46 -25.88 -0.41
CA PHE A 64 2.38 -25.58 -1.83
C PHE A 64 2.18 -24.06 -2.05
N GLU A 65 1.32 -23.39 -1.27
CA GLU A 65 1.13 -21.94 -1.34
C GLU A 65 2.41 -21.18 -1.00
N GLU A 66 3.07 -21.51 0.12
CA GLU A 66 4.32 -20.88 0.56
C GLU A 66 5.42 -20.89 -0.51
N ARG A 67 5.47 -21.95 -1.32
CA ARG A 67 6.49 -22.11 -2.34
C ARG A 67 6.06 -21.63 -3.72
N MET A 68 4.77 -21.75 -4.03
CA MET A 68 4.24 -21.40 -5.35
C MET A 68 4.09 -19.89 -5.51
N ARG A 69 3.69 -19.18 -4.46
CA ARG A 69 3.53 -17.73 -4.52
C ARG A 69 4.83 -17.02 -4.95
N PRO A 70 5.97 -17.21 -4.28
CA PRO A 70 7.24 -16.60 -4.72
C PRO A 70 7.67 -17.04 -6.13
N ALA A 71 7.40 -18.30 -6.50
CA ALA A 71 7.77 -18.80 -7.83
C ALA A 71 6.99 -18.12 -8.96
N VAL A 72 5.68 -17.87 -8.75
CA VAL A 72 4.84 -17.12 -9.71
C VAL A 72 5.31 -15.66 -9.80
N GLU A 73 5.61 -15.03 -8.68
CA GLU A 73 6.12 -13.66 -8.62
C GLU A 73 7.46 -13.55 -9.37
N GLN A 74 8.36 -14.51 -9.16
CA GLN A 74 9.63 -14.57 -9.88
C GLN A 74 9.44 -14.75 -11.40
N LEU A 75 8.52 -15.61 -11.81
CA LEU A 75 8.19 -15.79 -13.23
C LEU A 75 7.66 -14.48 -13.84
N GLN A 76 6.75 -13.79 -13.18
CA GLN A 76 6.23 -12.50 -13.61
C GLN A 76 7.34 -11.43 -13.70
N SER A 77 8.27 -11.44 -12.75
CA SER A 77 9.45 -10.56 -12.75
C SER A 77 10.31 -10.80 -14.00
N ILE A 78 10.64 -12.06 -14.29
CA ILE A 78 11.44 -12.43 -15.49
C ILE A 78 10.75 -11.96 -16.77
N VAL A 79 9.44 -12.19 -16.89
CA VAL A 79 8.66 -11.75 -18.06
C VAL A 79 8.67 -10.23 -18.19
N SER A 80 8.54 -9.51 -17.07
CA SER A 80 8.59 -8.04 -17.03
C SER A 80 9.97 -7.54 -17.46
N GLU A 81 11.04 -8.10 -16.90
CA GLU A 81 12.44 -7.77 -17.27
C GLU A 81 12.69 -7.99 -18.77
N CYS A 82 12.27 -9.14 -19.30
CA CYS A 82 12.43 -9.43 -20.73
C CYS A 82 11.63 -8.45 -21.62
N LYS A 83 10.43 -8.05 -21.18
CA LYS A 83 9.63 -7.04 -21.89
C LYS A 83 10.31 -5.67 -21.89
N GLN A 84 10.91 -5.26 -20.78
CA GLN A 84 11.67 -4.00 -20.67
C GLN A 84 12.88 -4.01 -21.61
N ILE A 85 13.66 -5.11 -21.61
CA ILE A 85 14.81 -5.28 -22.51
C ILE A 85 14.35 -5.26 -23.97
N ALA A 86 13.28 -5.99 -24.31
CA ALA A 86 12.76 -6.07 -25.67
C ALA A 86 12.27 -4.73 -26.23
N ARG A 87 11.80 -3.84 -25.34
CA ARG A 87 11.33 -2.49 -25.71
C ARG A 87 12.46 -1.45 -25.75
N ASN A 88 13.67 -1.83 -25.38
CA ASN A 88 14.83 -0.90 -25.27
C ASN A 88 14.53 0.28 -24.33
N GLU A 89 13.84 0.01 -23.20
CA GLU A 89 13.25 1.01 -22.30
C GLU A 89 14.20 1.40 -21.16
N ASP A 90 15.43 1.84 -21.46
CA ASP A 90 16.29 2.52 -20.46
C ASP A 90 15.60 3.79 -19.89
N GLY A 91 14.58 4.26 -20.59
CA GLY A 91 13.74 5.39 -20.20
C GLY A 91 12.48 5.05 -19.42
N CYS A 92 12.15 3.76 -19.19
CA CYS A 92 10.95 3.39 -18.44
C CYS A 92 11.31 2.97 -17.01
N LEU A 93 10.59 3.53 -16.03
CA LEU A 93 10.75 3.27 -14.61
C LEU A 93 9.43 2.82 -14.00
N THR A 94 9.43 1.66 -13.37
CA THR A 94 8.29 1.13 -12.61
C THR A 94 8.43 1.53 -11.15
N LEU A 95 7.57 2.44 -10.68
CA LEU A 95 7.62 3.03 -9.35
C LEU A 95 6.47 2.54 -8.48
N GLY A 96 6.79 1.80 -7.42
CA GLY A 96 5.83 1.44 -6.40
C GLY A 96 5.65 2.57 -5.38
N HIS A 97 4.45 2.73 -4.83
CA HIS A 97 4.24 3.69 -3.76
C HIS A 97 3.23 3.19 -2.74
N TYR A 98 3.34 3.73 -1.53
CA TYR A 98 2.45 3.38 -0.42
C TYR A 98 1.26 4.34 -0.30
N PHE A 99 1.28 5.47 -0.96
CA PHE A 99 0.27 6.52 -0.77
C PHE A 99 -1.13 6.07 -1.20
N PRO A 100 -2.16 6.30 -0.37
CA PRO A 100 -3.53 5.97 -0.75
C PRO A 100 -3.98 6.78 -1.98
N GLU A 101 -5.00 6.28 -2.67
CA GLU A 101 -5.65 6.99 -3.76
C GLU A 101 -6.04 8.40 -3.31
N GLY A 102 -5.51 9.43 -3.98
CA GLY A 102 -5.77 10.84 -3.68
C GLY A 102 -4.58 11.61 -3.09
N ASP A 103 -3.41 11.00 -2.93
CA ASP A 103 -2.19 11.76 -2.63
C ASP A 103 -1.71 12.50 -3.88
N TRP A 104 -2.27 13.68 -4.08
CA TRP A 104 -1.93 14.55 -5.20
C TRP A 104 -0.47 14.99 -5.21
N MET A 105 0.17 15.12 -4.06
CA MET A 105 1.56 15.59 -4.00
C MET A 105 2.49 14.60 -4.68
N PHE A 106 2.30 13.29 -4.43
CA PHE A 106 3.05 12.27 -5.12
C PHE A 106 2.80 12.29 -6.63
N TYR A 107 1.53 12.26 -7.05
CA TYR A 107 1.18 12.27 -8.46
C TYR A 107 1.59 13.58 -9.16
N HIS A 108 1.50 14.71 -8.46
CA HIS A 108 1.98 16.00 -8.96
C HIS A 108 3.50 16.01 -9.16
N ALA A 109 4.25 15.42 -8.22
CA ALA A 109 5.70 15.27 -8.35
C ALA A 109 6.07 14.42 -9.58
N ILE A 110 5.37 13.31 -9.79
CA ILE A 110 5.59 12.44 -10.97
C ILE A 110 5.17 13.14 -12.27
N TYR A 111 4.04 13.86 -12.28
CA TYR A 111 3.62 14.64 -13.43
C TYR A 111 4.63 15.73 -13.79
N ALA A 112 5.11 16.48 -12.80
CA ALA A 112 6.12 17.53 -12.99
C ALA A 112 7.45 16.93 -13.48
N PHE A 113 7.87 15.78 -12.92
CA PHE A 113 9.03 15.04 -13.43
C PHE A 113 8.86 14.65 -14.91
N SER A 114 7.73 14.06 -15.27
CA SER A 114 7.46 13.66 -16.65
C SER A 114 7.40 14.83 -17.62
N SER A 115 6.94 15.99 -17.16
CA SER A 115 6.95 17.21 -17.94
C SER A 115 8.37 17.78 -18.17
N LEU A 116 9.24 17.64 -17.16
CA LEU A 116 10.63 18.10 -17.23
C LEU A 116 11.52 17.13 -18.02
N TYR A 117 11.23 15.84 -17.95
CA TYR A 117 11.98 14.77 -18.60
C TYR A 117 11.07 13.91 -19.50
N PRO A 118 10.57 14.44 -20.62
CA PRO A 118 9.59 13.75 -21.46
C PRO A 118 10.11 12.47 -22.15
N VAL A 119 11.43 12.26 -22.12
CA VAL A 119 12.08 11.05 -22.62
C VAL A 119 11.90 9.87 -21.67
N PHE A 120 11.58 10.11 -20.39
CA PHE A 120 11.38 9.09 -19.39
C PHE A 120 9.89 8.86 -19.16
N HIS A 121 9.53 7.59 -19.06
CA HIS A 121 8.19 7.16 -18.72
C HIS A 121 8.17 6.53 -17.33
N ILE A 122 7.30 7.03 -16.44
CA ILE A 122 7.13 6.45 -15.10
C ILE A 122 5.77 5.76 -15.04
N ASP A 123 5.81 4.44 -14.78
CA ASP A 123 4.63 3.64 -14.52
C ASP A 123 4.49 3.47 -12.99
N THR A 124 3.38 3.96 -12.44
CA THR A 124 3.16 3.97 -10.98
C THR A 124 2.25 2.84 -10.55
N HIS A 125 2.63 2.14 -9.48
CA HIS A 125 1.90 1.01 -8.92
C HIS A 125 1.61 1.20 -7.44
N LEU A 126 0.42 0.78 -7.00
CA LEU A 126 0.00 0.77 -5.59
C LEU A 126 -0.23 -0.69 -5.15
N PRO A 127 0.83 -1.48 -4.94
CA PRO A 127 0.67 -2.82 -4.39
C PRO A 127 0.34 -2.77 -2.90
N PRO A 128 -0.12 -3.89 -2.30
CA PRO A 128 -0.21 -4.01 -0.86
C PRO A 128 1.11 -3.63 -0.17
N SER A 129 1.04 -2.89 0.93
CA SER A 129 2.23 -2.40 1.65
C SER A 129 3.22 -3.51 2.03
N THR A 130 2.69 -4.69 2.34
CA THR A 130 3.48 -5.88 2.67
C THR A 130 4.26 -6.48 1.49
N GLU A 131 3.93 -6.09 0.26
CA GLU A 131 4.56 -6.59 -0.97
C GLU A 131 5.56 -5.61 -1.59
N LEU A 132 5.58 -4.34 -1.15
CA LEU A 132 6.39 -3.29 -1.78
C LEU A 132 7.88 -3.64 -1.85
N VAL A 133 8.46 -4.04 -0.71
CA VAL A 133 9.89 -4.37 -0.63
C VAL A 133 10.19 -5.66 -1.40
N ASP A 134 9.34 -6.66 -1.30
CA ASP A 134 9.51 -7.92 -2.03
C ASP A 134 9.47 -7.71 -3.55
N ARG A 135 8.56 -6.87 -4.04
CA ARG A 135 8.47 -6.53 -5.46
C ARG A 135 9.67 -5.71 -5.95
N LEU A 136 10.26 -4.87 -5.08
CA LEU A 136 11.50 -4.17 -5.38
C LEU A 136 12.67 -5.15 -5.49
N LEU A 137 12.81 -6.08 -4.56
CA LEU A 137 13.88 -7.09 -4.55
C LEU A 137 13.75 -8.06 -5.72
N THR A 138 12.53 -8.45 -6.07
CA THR A 138 12.24 -9.35 -7.22
C THR A 138 12.22 -8.63 -8.56
N ARG A 139 12.64 -7.36 -8.64
CA ARG A 139 12.73 -6.56 -9.87
C ARG A 139 11.39 -6.30 -10.58
N GLN A 140 10.26 -6.50 -9.90
CA GLN A 140 8.94 -6.10 -10.40
C GLN A 140 8.75 -4.59 -10.31
N LEU A 141 9.46 -3.94 -9.38
CA LEU A 141 9.56 -2.50 -9.24
C LEU A 141 11.01 -2.05 -9.36
N ASP A 142 11.23 -0.91 -9.96
CA ASP A 142 12.55 -0.28 -10.07
C ASP A 142 12.92 0.52 -8.83
N ALA A 143 11.93 1.19 -8.26
CA ALA A 143 12.03 1.95 -7.02
C ALA A 143 10.68 1.94 -6.28
N ILE A 144 10.71 2.30 -5.00
CA ILE A 144 9.50 2.49 -4.19
C ILE A 144 9.58 3.81 -3.42
N VAL A 145 8.42 4.45 -3.21
CA VAL A 145 8.26 5.56 -2.29
C VAL A 145 7.40 5.10 -1.14
N ALA A 146 7.98 5.05 0.04
CA ALA A 146 7.32 4.49 1.20
C ALA A 146 7.83 5.10 2.51
N PRO A 147 7.04 5.05 3.59
CA PRO A 147 7.52 5.38 4.91
C PRO A 147 8.71 4.50 5.32
N HIS A 148 9.71 5.14 5.94
CA HIS A 148 10.96 4.50 6.39
C HIS A 148 10.73 3.21 7.19
N GLN A 149 9.71 3.21 8.00
CA GLN A 149 9.36 2.08 8.88
C GLN A 149 8.90 0.82 8.12
N LEU A 150 8.44 0.95 6.86
CA LEU A 150 8.12 -0.19 5.98
C LEU A 150 9.35 -0.85 5.38
N ILE A 151 10.49 -0.16 5.44
CA ILE A 151 11.68 -0.56 4.73
C ILE A 151 12.56 -1.37 5.68
N THR A 152 12.62 -2.68 5.47
CA THR A 152 13.66 -3.49 6.13
C THR A 152 14.97 -3.17 5.46
N VAL A 153 15.90 -2.57 6.22
CA VAL A 153 17.24 -2.23 5.72
C VAL A 153 17.95 -3.50 5.26
N GLN A 154 18.38 -3.51 4.00
CA GLN A 154 19.13 -4.60 3.37
C GLN A 154 20.32 -3.98 2.62
N ASP A 155 21.46 -4.66 2.62
CA ASP A 155 22.70 -4.18 1.97
C ASP A 155 22.52 -3.94 0.46
N GLU A 156 21.52 -4.58 -0.15
CA GLU A 156 21.20 -4.49 -1.58
C GLU A 156 20.39 -3.24 -1.93
N LEU A 157 19.85 -2.51 -0.92
CA LEU A 157 19.00 -1.35 -1.13
C LEU A 157 19.75 -0.05 -0.83
N LYS A 158 19.45 0.97 -1.63
CA LYS A 158 19.79 2.37 -1.38
C LYS A 158 18.54 3.16 -1.13
N GLN A 159 18.65 4.22 -0.36
CA GLN A 159 17.52 5.10 -0.06
C GLN A 159 17.95 6.56 0.05
N THR A 160 17.02 7.45 -0.19
CA THR A 160 17.12 8.88 0.09
C THR A 160 15.82 9.37 0.69
N THR A 161 15.92 10.21 1.71
CA THR A 161 14.75 10.80 2.35
C THR A 161 14.14 11.86 1.43
N LEU A 162 12.85 11.77 1.18
CA LEU A 162 12.09 12.76 0.43
C LEU A 162 11.58 13.88 1.33
N PHE A 163 10.95 13.49 2.45
CA PHE A 163 10.45 14.42 3.45
C PHE A 163 10.24 13.73 4.80
N SER A 164 10.09 14.54 5.84
CA SER A 164 9.66 14.09 7.16
C SER A 164 8.56 15.04 7.65
N ASN A 165 7.46 14.47 8.14
CA ASN A 165 6.34 15.25 8.63
C ASN A 165 5.78 14.65 9.93
N PRO A 166 5.16 15.47 10.79
CA PRO A 166 4.41 14.96 11.93
C PRO A 166 3.16 14.23 11.44
N GLU A 167 2.60 13.40 12.28
CA GLU A 167 1.22 12.94 12.11
C GLU A 167 0.26 14.12 12.19
N TYR A 168 -0.87 14.02 11.48
CA TYR A 168 -1.88 15.07 11.44
C TYR A 168 -3.24 14.55 11.90
N CYS A 169 -3.96 15.44 12.56
CA CYS A 169 -5.39 15.33 12.78
C CYS A 169 -6.12 16.00 11.61
N VAL A 170 -6.82 15.22 10.80
CA VAL A 170 -7.63 15.70 9.67
C VAL A 170 -9.10 15.78 10.09
N MET A 171 -9.75 16.90 9.83
CA MET A 171 -11.12 17.14 10.24
C MET A 171 -11.83 18.14 9.34
N SER A 172 -13.15 18.24 9.47
CA SER A 172 -13.89 19.32 8.82
C SER A 172 -13.40 20.70 9.29
N ARG A 173 -13.37 21.68 8.39
CA ARG A 173 -13.08 23.09 8.73
C ARG A 173 -14.03 23.65 9.81
N ASN A 174 -15.24 23.08 9.93
CA ASN A 174 -16.21 23.46 10.94
C ASN A 174 -16.03 22.72 12.28
N HIS A 175 -15.01 21.87 12.41
CA HIS A 175 -14.76 21.15 13.65
C HIS A 175 -14.24 22.11 14.74
N PRO A 176 -14.64 21.98 16.03
CA PRO A 176 -14.20 22.87 17.09
C PRO A 176 -12.67 22.98 17.27
N LEU A 177 -11.93 21.96 16.85
CA LEU A 177 -10.47 21.91 16.95
C LEU A 177 -9.75 22.39 15.68
N ALA A 178 -10.47 22.78 14.62
CA ALA A 178 -9.92 23.09 13.31
C ALA A 178 -8.96 24.30 13.27
N GLU A 179 -9.13 25.25 14.21
CA GLU A 179 -8.34 26.48 14.29
C GLU A 179 -7.11 26.36 15.22
N ARG A 180 -6.87 25.18 15.80
CA ARG A 180 -5.72 24.96 16.67
C ARG A 180 -4.44 24.86 15.86
N GLU A 181 -3.33 25.39 16.40
CA GLU A 181 -2.01 25.28 15.77
C GLU A 181 -1.43 23.84 15.87
N SER A 182 -1.75 23.14 16.96
CA SER A 182 -1.43 21.71 17.15
C SER A 182 -2.42 21.08 18.10
N LEU A 183 -2.50 19.75 18.08
CA LEU A 183 -3.36 18.95 18.96
C LEU A 183 -2.55 17.90 19.70
N THR A 184 -2.99 17.62 20.94
CA THR A 184 -2.50 16.55 21.80
C THR A 184 -3.57 15.48 21.99
N LEU A 185 -3.20 14.35 22.60
CA LEU A 185 -4.19 13.34 23.02
C LEU A 185 -5.24 13.91 23.98
N ASN A 186 -4.86 14.89 24.81
CA ASN A 186 -5.80 15.53 25.73
C ASN A 186 -6.86 16.34 24.98
N ASP A 187 -6.53 16.98 23.87
CA ASP A 187 -7.47 17.73 23.05
C ASP A 187 -8.45 16.80 22.32
N LEU A 188 -8.11 15.53 22.14
CA LEU A 188 -8.96 14.53 21.50
C LEU A 188 -9.89 13.79 22.48
N GLN A 189 -9.91 14.16 23.76
CA GLN A 189 -10.87 13.61 24.71
C GLN A 189 -12.30 13.91 24.23
N ASP A 190 -13.18 12.92 24.32
CA ASP A 190 -14.56 12.96 23.84
C ASP A 190 -14.74 13.17 22.31
N THR A 191 -13.64 13.15 21.55
CA THR A 191 -13.67 13.23 20.10
C THR A 191 -13.65 11.83 19.48
N LEU A 192 -14.49 11.62 18.45
CA LEU A 192 -14.48 10.39 17.67
C LEU A 192 -13.26 10.37 16.75
N CYS A 193 -12.29 9.49 17.04
CA CYS A 193 -11.10 9.32 16.21
C CYS A 193 -11.30 8.17 15.22
N LEU A 194 -11.07 8.44 13.94
CA LEU A 194 -11.01 7.46 12.87
C LEU A 194 -9.55 7.09 12.61
N LEU A 195 -9.25 5.79 12.55
CA LEU A 195 -7.93 5.32 12.18
C LEU A 195 -7.98 4.62 10.83
N ASP A 196 -6.92 4.78 10.06
CA ASP A 196 -6.72 4.00 8.85
C ASP A 196 -6.45 2.53 9.24
N ASN A 197 -7.13 1.61 8.57
CA ASN A 197 -6.99 0.18 8.87
C ASN A 197 -5.81 -0.47 8.19
N ASP A 198 -5.33 0.13 7.14
CA ASP A 198 -4.18 -0.37 6.38
C ASP A 198 -2.85 0.17 6.94
N ASP A 199 -2.86 0.68 8.18
CA ASP A 199 -1.63 1.10 8.86
C ASP A 199 -0.71 -0.11 9.11
N PRO A 200 0.37 -0.24 8.33
CA PRO A 200 1.28 -1.37 8.42
C PRO A 200 2.22 -1.29 9.62
N PHE A 201 2.23 -0.15 10.35
CA PHE A 201 3.28 0.18 11.33
C PHE A 201 2.94 -0.16 12.76
N LYS A 202 1.80 -0.80 13.03
CA LYS A 202 1.31 -0.94 14.41
C LYS A 202 1.09 0.41 15.12
N ILE A 203 1.18 1.54 14.41
CA ILE A 203 0.82 2.86 14.91
C ILE A 203 -0.64 2.84 15.35
N LYS A 204 -1.48 2.15 14.59
CA LYS A 204 -2.86 1.86 14.98
C LYS A 204 -2.96 1.25 16.38
N THR A 205 -2.15 0.23 16.70
CA THR A 205 -2.14 -0.39 18.03
C THR A 205 -1.68 0.60 19.10
N TRP A 206 -0.72 1.45 18.78
CA TRP A 206 -0.25 2.51 19.68
C TRP A 206 -1.37 3.52 19.93
N HIS A 207 -1.99 4.04 18.87
CA HIS A 207 -3.13 4.97 18.97
C HIS A 207 -4.29 4.35 19.75
N GLU A 208 -4.69 3.12 19.43
CA GLU A 208 -5.75 2.41 20.14
C GLU A 208 -5.45 2.32 21.63
N THR A 209 -4.22 2.03 22.00
CA THR A 209 -3.79 1.93 23.40
C THR A 209 -3.84 3.28 24.10
N GLN A 210 -3.29 4.33 23.47
CA GLN A 210 -3.25 5.68 24.04
C GLN A 210 -4.67 6.28 24.15
N ILE A 211 -5.47 6.16 23.12
CA ILE A 211 -6.84 6.67 23.08
C ILE A 211 -7.71 5.95 24.12
N ARG A 212 -7.58 4.62 24.27
CA ARG A 212 -8.30 3.85 25.29
C ARG A 212 -7.87 4.22 26.72
N ALA A 213 -6.57 4.45 26.91
CA ALA A 213 -6.06 4.85 28.23
C ALA A 213 -6.64 6.19 28.69
N GLN A 214 -6.95 7.09 27.78
CA GLN A 214 -7.54 8.41 28.06
C GLN A 214 -9.06 8.45 27.99
N ARG A 215 -9.73 7.28 27.86
CA ARG A 215 -11.20 7.16 27.78
C ARG A 215 -11.84 7.92 26.60
N SER A 216 -11.08 8.28 25.59
CA SER A 216 -11.59 8.90 24.37
C SER A 216 -12.52 7.95 23.63
N GLN A 217 -13.57 8.48 22.98
CA GLN A 217 -14.45 7.68 22.13
C GLN A 217 -13.69 7.31 20.87
N PHE A 218 -13.46 6.02 20.70
CA PHE A 218 -12.70 5.48 19.59
C PHE A 218 -13.59 4.60 18.71
N SER A 219 -13.57 4.84 17.43
CA SER A 219 -14.21 3.98 16.43
C SER A 219 -13.21 3.59 15.35
N SER A 220 -12.51 2.47 15.55
CA SER A 220 -11.88 1.82 14.41
C SER A 220 -12.95 1.04 13.66
N ARG A 221 -13.35 1.49 12.51
CA ARG A 221 -14.19 0.69 11.63
C ARG A 221 -13.34 0.14 10.51
N ASN A 222 -13.09 -1.19 10.57
CA ASN A 222 -12.34 -1.94 9.58
C ASN A 222 -12.98 -1.82 8.19
N GLY A 223 -12.15 -1.58 7.16
CA GLY A 223 -12.55 -1.68 5.76
C GLY A 223 -13.20 -0.44 5.16
N ARG A 224 -12.90 0.76 5.64
CA ARG A 224 -13.40 1.99 5.03
C ARG A 224 -12.48 2.46 3.89
N THR A 225 -13.09 2.78 2.77
CA THR A 225 -12.44 3.51 1.69
C THR A 225 -12.18 4.96 2.11
N MET A 226 -11.22 5.63 1.48
CA MET A 226 -10.97 7.07 1.70
C MET A 226 -12.25 7.90 1.48
N ARG A 227 -13.09 7.52 0.52
CA ARG A 227 -14.40 8.17 0.30
C ARG A 227 -15.31 8.09 1.52
N GLU A 228 -15.37 6.96 2.20
CA GLU A 228 -16.19 6.80 3.41
C GLU A 228 -15.63 7.60 4.58
N ILE A 229 -14.30 7.66 4.72
CA ILE A 229 -13.63 8.49 5.72
C ILE A 229 -13.98 9.96 5.50
N VAL A 230 -13.80 10.48 4.28
CA VAL A 230 -14.15 11.87 3.94
C VAL A 230 -15.63 12.17 4.19
N THR A 231 -16.52 11.24 3.86
CA THR A 231 -17.96 11.40 4.14
C THR A 231 -18.22 11.53 5.63
N ASN A 232 -17.55 10.73 6.47
CA ASN A 232 -17.71 10.83 7.93
C ASN A 232 -17.14 12.15 8.48
N LEU A 233 -15.97 12.58 8.03
CA LEU A 233 -15.38 13.87 8.44
C LEU A 233 -16.29 15.06 8.12
N ARG A 234 -17.13 14.95 7.09
CA ARG A 234 -18.10 15.99 6.70
C ARG A 234 -19.40 15.92 7.45
N SER A 235 -19.83 14.72 7.84
CA SER A 235 -21.18 14.49 8.37
C SER A 235 -21.26 14.49 9.90
N GLN A 236 -20.13 14.38 10.60
CA GLN A 236 -20.11 14.32 12.06
C GLN A 236 -18.80 14.90 12.62
N PRO A 237 -18.82 15.38 13.88
CA PRO A 237 -17.62 15.88 14.53
C PRO A 237 -16.67 14.70 14.85
N CYS A 238 -15.78 14.39 13.94
CA CYS A 238 -14.76 13.37 14.11
C CYS A 238 -13.43 13.82 13.52
N VAL A 239 -12.36 13.17 13.93
CA VAL A 239 -10.98 13.42 13.52
C VAL A 239 -10.41 12.15 12.93
N MET A 240 -9.70 12.24 11.81
CA MET A 240 -8.88 11.16 11.27
C MET A 240 -7.42 11.41 11.65
N LEU A 241 -6.74 10.44 12.23
CA LEU A 241 -5.29 10.46 12.38
C LEU A 241 -4.66 9.97 11.09
N SER A 242 -3.75 10.78 10.52
CA SER A 242 -3.12 10.53 9.22
C SER A 242 -1.62 10.77 9.28
N LEU A 243 -0.86 9.79 8.80
CA LEU A 243 0.60 9.87 8.68
C LEU A 243 1.04 10.71 7.47
N TYR A 244 0.11 11.09 6.61
CA TYR A 244 0.41 11.79 5.38
C TYR A 244 -0.09 13.23 5.44
N PRO A 245 0.68 14.16 4.86
CA PRO A 245 0.13 15.46 4.55
C PRO A 245 -0.93 15.27 3.46
N VAL A 246 -2.14 14.90 3.84
CA VAL A 246 -3.27 14.73 2.93
C VAL A 246 -3.64 16.11 2.40
N LEU A 247 -2.91 16.56 1.38
CA LEU A 247 -2.99 17.92 0.85
C LEU A 247 -4.26 18.21 0.04
N PHE A 248 -5.03 17.19 -0.31
CA PHE A 248 -6.18 17.34 -1.20
C PHE A 248 -7.42 16.58 -0.75
N ILE A 249 -7.72 16.66 0.50
CA ILE A 249 -9.08 16.38 0.90
C ILE A 249 -9.81 17.73 0.82
N ALA A 250 -10.54 17.96 -0.25
CA ALA A 250 -11.46 19.07 -0.47
C ALA A 250 -11.27 20.34 0.41
N ASP A 251 -11.56 21.50 -0.12
CA ASP A 251 -11.40 22.83 0.55
C ASP A 251 -12.11 22.94 1.92
N ASP A 252 -12.98 22.00 2.26
CA ASP A 252 -13.77 21.96 3.48
C ASP A 252 -13.13 21.13 4.61
N LEU A 253 -11.96 20.53 4.37
CA LEU A 253 -11.19 19.82 5.38
C LEU A 253 -9.92 20.57 5.75
N VAL A 254 -9.48 20.41 6.99
CA VAL A 254 -8.23 20.98 7.49
C VAL A 254 -7.39 19.90 8.16
N ARG A 255 -6.09 20.14 8.21
CA ARG A 255 -5.13 19.33 8.95
C ARG A 255 -4.51 20.16 10.07
N VAL A 256 -4.41 19.55 11.24
CA VAL A 256 -3.75 20.14 12.41
C VAL A 256 -2.65 19.17 12.86
N PRO A 257 -1.40 19.60 13.05
CA PRO A 257 -0.34 18.74 13.54
C PRO A 257 -0.73 18.05 14.84
N PHE A 258 -0.41 16.76 14.96
CA PHE A 258 -0.63 15.99 16.18
C PHE A 258 0.66 15.87 16.98
N ALA A 259 0.78 16.66 18.03
CA ALA A 259 2.03 16.82 18.79
C ALA A 259 2.49 15.53 19.51
N ASP A 260 1.55 14.68 19.91
CA ASP A 260 1.86 13.38 20.55
C ASP A 260 2.07 12.26 19.52
N GLY A 261 1.87 12.54 18.23
CA GLY A 261 2.05 11.58 17.14
C GLY A 261 3.52 11.38 16.75
N PRO A 262 3.81 10.31 16.02
CA PRO A 262 5.15 10.06 15.52
C PRO A 262 5.55 11.03 14.42
N GLN A 263 6.86 11.23 14.26
CA GLN A 263 7.44 11.77 13.05
C GLN A 263 7.55 10.65 12.01
N VAL A 264 7.04 10.91 10.81
CA VAL A 264 7.06 9.95 9.71
C VAL A 264 8.02 10.43 8.63
N GLN A 265 9.07 9.67 8.43
CA GLN A 265 10.01 9.88 7.34
C GLN A 265 9.55 9.06 6.13
N THR A 266 9.51 9.68 4.96
CA THR A 266 9.21 9.04 3.68
C THR A 266 10.45 9.01 2.82
N ASP A 267 10.79 7.83 2.33
CA ASP A 267 12.00 7.59 1.54
C ASP A 267 11.65 7.12 0.12
N LEU A 268 12.51 7.50 -0.82
CA LEU A 268 12.65 6.82 -2.12
C LEU A 268 13.71 5.73 -1.93
N VAL A 269 13.37 4.49 -2.28
CA VAL A 269 14.23 3.31 -2.11
C VAL A 269 14.35 2.55 -3.41
N TRP A 270 15.56 2.09 -3.72
CA TRP A 270 15.86 1.34 -4.95
C TRP A 270 16.98 0.33 -4.72
N ARG A 271 17.12 -0.63 -5.62
CA ARG A 271 18.26 -1.57 -5.55
C ARG A 271 19.55 -0.88 -5.95
N ALA A 272 20.63 -1.18 -5.23
CA ALA A 272 21.96 -0.59 -5.46
C ALA A 272 22.50 -0.88 -6.86
N ASP A 273 22.08 -1.98 -7.49
CA ASP A 273 22.48 -2.41 -8.83
C ASP A 273 21.60 -1.83 -9.97
N ASN A 274 20.58 -1.05 -9.66
CA ASN A 274 19.72 -0.43 -10.67
C ASN A 274 20.41 0.78 -11.28
N ALA A 275 20.86 0.65 -12.53
CA ALA A 275 21.60 1.66 -13.27
C ALA A 275 20.74 2.46 -14.29
N LYS A 276 19.41 2.37 -14.24
CA LYS A 276 18.53 3.08 -15.17
C LYS A 276 18.73 4.59 -15.08
N ALA A 277 18.88 5.26 -16.23
CA ALA A 277 19.05 6.71 -16.30
C ALA A 277 17.84 7.47 -15.70
N ALA A 278 16.63 7.00 -15.97
CA ALA A 278 15.40 7.55 -15.38
C ALA A 278 15.43 7.56 -13.84
N LEU A 279 15.98 6.49 -13.22
CA LEU A 279 16.10 6.40 -11.76
C LEU A 279 17.10 7.44 -11.22
N ALA A 280 18.25 7.59 -11.87
CA ALA A 280 19.24 8.58 -11.43
C ALA A 280 18.67 10.01 -11.44
N HIS A 281 17.90 10.36 -12.47
CA HIS A 281 17.20 11.65 -12.52
C HIS A 281 16.10 11.77 -11.46
N LEU A 282 15.35 10.71 -11.20
CA LEU A 282 14.28 10.71 -10.20
C LEU A 282 14.84 10.86 -8.77
N VAL A 283 15.95 10.20 -8.46
CA VAL A 283 16.66 10.30 -7.17
C VAL A 283 17.14 11.73 -6.89
N ASP A 284 17.58 12.45 -7.92
CA ASP A 284 18.02 13.86 -7.79
C ASP A 284 16.84 14.84 -7.73
N TYR A 285 15.76 14.53 -8.44
CA TYR A 285 14.61 15.41 -8.59
C TYR A 285 13.67 15.38 -7.39
N LEU A 286 13.23 14.21 -6.94
CA LEU A 286 12.16 14.10 -5.93
C LEU A 286 12.50 14.80 -4.60
N PRO A 287 13.71 14.66 -4.01
CA PRO A 287 14.03 15.36 -2.76
C PRO A 287 13.92 16.89 -2.90
N ARG A 288 14.33 17.44 -4.03
CA ARG A 288 14.25 18.91 -4.29
C ARG A 288 12.80 19.35 -4.43
N TYR A 289 12.01 18.60 -5.20
CA TYR A 289 10.59 18.90 -5.38
C TYR A 289 9.83 18.95 -4.05
N TYR A 290 10.06 17.96 -3.18
CA TYR A 290 9.40 17.94 -1.88
C TYR A 290 9.90 19.03 -0.94
N ALA A 291 11.19 19.37 -0.96
CA ALA A 291 11.74 20.47 -0.17
C ALA A 291 11.09 21.82 -0.54
N GLU A 292 10.82 22.05 -1.84
CA GLU A 292 10.17 23.28 -2.33
C GLU A 292 8.65 23.29 -2.08
N SER A 293 8.01 22.10 -2.03
CA SER A 293 6.54 21.99 -1.91
C SER A 293 6.04 21.94 -0.47
N ILE A 294 6.88 21.54 0.49
CA ILE A 294 6.52 21.38 1.90
C ILE A 294 7.05 22.55 2.77
N GLY A 295 8.11 23.25 2.33
CA GLY A 295 8.67 24.46 2.99
C GLY A 295 7.79 25.65 2.75
#